data_f1feaff66d33f08d7274f91fb4f14b81
#
_entry.id   f1feaff66d33f08d7274f91fb4f14b81
#
_cell.length_a   1.000
_cell.length_b   1.000
_cell.length_c   1.000
_cell.angle_alpha   90.00
_cell.angle_beta   90.00
_cell.angle_gamma   90.00
#
_symmetry.space_group_name_H-M   'P 1'
#
loop_
_entity.id
_entity.type
_entity.pdbx_description
1 polymer ?
#
loop_
_entity_poly.entity_id
_entity_poly.type
_entity_poly.pdbx_seq_one_letter_code
_entity_poly.pdbx_strand_id
1 'polypeptide(L)'
;YYSFLAGLGSAGCRQAVITGGNHDSPSRLNAPADVLKGIGVRVIGCMPERVEEEVIPLKDRNGRTAALVCAVPYLRDRDVRVCREGDDPENRESAIAKGVAAHYAAVREAARKMDPALPLIAMGHLFAGGASARDGESPILVGTLGKIPTENFAGGFAYVALGHIHSPQKLKVGGKVMENVRYCGSPLPMSFDETAGKEVVILDIGEDGSCGVQSVPVPRFRELKRLSGGTEELRGMLRKEVWEHPGMWLDIRCAEGTSRSLRENLDRVIAEEAEKRGVSPKDRPVILHTEAIPPKVSEGLEGREKDLASLTPDEVFEKLLDSRGVREEERGPLRGYYQKVLRDLEEHPEGAPEARQGTETEN
;
A
#
# COMPACT_ATOMS: atom_id res chain seq x y z
N TYR A 1 -6.49 14.29 2.40
CA TYR A 1 -6.63 13.76 3.75
C TYR A 1 -7.42 14.75 4.64
N TYR A 2 -6.93 15.97 4.91
CA TYR A 2 -7.60 16.92 5.80
C TYR A 2 -8.97 17.38 5.29
N SER A 3 -9.15 17.57 3.99
CA SER A 3 -10.44 17.87 3.40
C SER A 3 -11.47 16.76 3.61
N PHE A 4 -11.02 15.49 3.54
CA PHE A 4 -11.85 14.34 3.86
C PHE A 4 -12.27 14.35 5.32
N LEU A 5 -11.32 14.56 6.27
CA LEU A 5 -11.63 14.61 7.70
C LEU A 5 -12.59 15.74 8.05
N ALA A 6 -12.39 16.92 7.47
CA ALA A 6 -13.28 18.06 7.65
C ALA A 6 -14.73 17.78 7.15
N GLY A 7 -14.85 16.95 6.11
CA GLY A 7 -16.14 16.56 5.53
C GLY A 7 -16.90 15.49 6.34
N LEU A 8 -16.25 14.75 7.24
CA LEU A 8 -16.89 13.64 7.97
C LEU A 8 -18.10 14.08 8.78
N GLY A 9 -17.99 15.18 9.51
CA GLY A 9 -19.12 15.71 10.31
C GLY A 9 -20.32 16.07 9.47
N SER A 10 -20.11 16.71 8.31
CA SER A 10 -21.16 17.07 7.35
C SER A 10 -21.80 15.83 6.71
N ALA A 11 -21.07 14.73 6.60
CA ALA A 11 -21.58 13.44 6.13
C ALA A 11 -22.30 12.62 7.23
N GLY A 12 -22.44 13.17 8.45
CA GLY A 12 -23.11 12.50 9.57
C GLY A 12 -22.21 11.52 10.35
N CYS A 13 -20.91 11.45 10.04
CA CYS A 13 -19.95 10.66 10.79
C CYS A 13 -19.59 11.39 12.09
N ARG A 14 -19.88 10.78 13.23
CA ARG A 14 -19.65 11.41 14.55
C ARG A 14 -18.31 11.06 15.17
N GLN A 15 -17.76 9.93 14.82
CA GLN A 15 -16.47 9.47 15.31
C GLN A 15 -15.72 8.76 14.18
N ALA A 16 -14.44 9.03 14.08
CA ALA A 16 -13.55 8.33 13.17
C ALA A 16 -12.30 7.85 13.91
N VAL A 17 -11.81 6.68 13.55
CA VAL A 17 -10.57 6.11 14.07
C VAL A 17 -9.65 5.83 12.89
N ILE A 18 -8.43 6.34 12.95
CA ILE A 18 -7.45 6.24 11.88
C ILE A 18 -6.16 5.66 12.44
N THR A 19 -5.65 4.62 11.79
CA THR A 19 -4.35 4.03 12.11
C THR A 19 -3.35 4.28 10.99
N GLY A 20 -2.08 4.51 11.36
CA GLY A 20 -1.00 4.65 10.39
C GLY A 20 -0.66 3.32 9.72
N GLY A 21 -0.37 3.35 8.40
CA GLY A 21 0.18 2.26 7.63
C GLY A 21 1.71 2.36 7.48
N ASN A 22 2.31 1.40 6.78
CA ASN A 22 3.77 1.32 6.60
C ASN A 22 4.34 2.45 5.71
N HIS A 23 3.52 3.06 4.85
CA HIS A 23 3.90 4.21 4.01
C HIS A 23 3.62 5.57 4.65
N ASP A 24 2.97 5.59 5.82
CA ASP A 24 2.64 6.83 6.49
C ASP A 24 3.83 7.38 7.31
N SER A 25 3.88 8.70 7.42
CA SER A 25 4.74 9.38 8.39
C SER A 25 4.00 9.52 9.73
N PRO A 26 4.42 8.81 10.79
CA PRO A 26 3.77 8.90 12.09
C PRO A 26 3.72 10.33 12.65
N SER A 27 4.80 11.10 12.48
CA SER A 27 4.87 12.48 12.93
C SER A 27 3.84 13.36 12.22
N ARG A 28 3.62 13.17 10.92
CA ARG A 28 2.57 13.90 10.16
C ARG A 28 1.16 13.52 10.61
N LEU A 29 0.91 12.23 10.85
CA LEU A 29 -0.40 11.77 11.29
C LEU A 29 -0.71 12.24 12.72
N ASN A 30 0.26 12.14 13.62
CA ASN A 30 0.08 12.46 15.03
C ASN A 30 0.11 13.97 15.33
N ALA A 31 0.80 14.80 14.54
CA ALA A 31 0.91 16.23 14.79
C ALA A 31 -0.44 16.94 15.03
N PRO A 32 -1.51 16.72 14.24
CA PRO A 32 -2.81 17.34 14.46
C PRO A 32 -3.74 16.55 15.39
N ALA A 33 -3.28 15.46 16.03
CA ALA A 33 -4.15 14.52 16.75
C ALA A 33 -5.03 15.18 17.82
N ASP A 34 -4.49 16.14 18.58
CA ASP A 34 -5.25 16.84 19.61
C ASP A 34 -6.36 17.72 19.03
N VAL A 35 -6.09 18.40 17.93
CA VAL A 35 -7.11 19.20 17.20
C VAL A 35 -8.18 18.28 16.61
N LEU A 36 -7.78 17.19 15.99
CA LEU A 36 -8.68 16.20 15.36
C LEU A 36 -9.56 15.52 16.41
N LYS A 37 -9.05 15.28 17.61
CA LYS A 37 -9.83 14.76 18.74
C LYS A 37 -11.03 15.67 19.07
N GLY A 38 -10.85 16.97 18.95
CA GLY A 38 -11.92 17.97 19.19
C GLY A 38 -13.10 17.84 18.22
N ILE A 39 -12.90 17.28 17.03
CA ILE A 39 -13.94 17.01 16.03
C ILE A 39 -14.33 15.53 15.92
N GLY A 40 -14.00 14.74 16.94
CA GLY A 40 -14.37 13.31 17.00
C GLY A 40 -13.47 12.36 16.21
N VAL A 41 -12.31 12.82 15.74
CA VAL A 41 -11.35 11.99 15.00
C VAL A 41 -10.20 11.56 15.92
N ARG A 42 -9.97 10.27 16.05
CA ARG A 42 -8.85 9.69 16.80
C ARG A 42 -7.83 9.13 15.81
N VAL A 43 -6.57 9.53 15.98
CA VAL A 43 -5.47 9.11 15.12
C VAL A 43 -4.41 8.40 15.95
N ILE A 44 -4.05 7.19 15.51
CA ILE A 44 -2.95 6.39 16.07
C ILE A 44 -1.95 6.14 14.94
N GLY A 45 -1.00 7.05 14.75
CA GLY A 45 -0.05 7.03 13.64
C GLY A 45 1.11 6.03 13.81
N CYS A 46 1.41 5.63 15.05
CA CYS A 46 2.39 4.59 15.41
C CYS A 46 2.02 4.01 16.76
N MET A 47 2.67 2.93 17.16
CA MET A 47 2.51 2.32 18.48
C MET A 47 2.78 3.38 19.57
N PRO A 48 1.81 3.67 20.46
CA PRO A 48 1.97 4.62 21.54
C PRO A 48 2.78 4.00 22.70
N GLU A 49 3.22 4.84 23.65
CA GLU A 49 3.94 4.35 24.84
C GLU A 49 3.03 3.50 25.75
N ARG A 50 1.75 3.85 25.81
CA ARG A 50 0.77 3.16 26.63
C ARG A 50 -0.28 2.49 25.76
N VAL A 51 -0.42 1.20 25.92
CA VAL A 51 -1.32 0.36 25.13
C VAL A 51 -2.81 0.77 25.27
N GLU A 52 -3.19 1.40 26.38
CA GLU A 52 -4.54 1.89 26.62
C GLU A 52 -4.94 3.01 25.64
N GLU A 53 -3.96 3.72 25.07
CA GLU A 53 -4.22 4.78 24.09
C GLU A 53 -4.72 4.25 22.75
N GLU A 54 -4.49 2.98 22.46
CA GLU A 54 -5.06 2.29 21.29
C GLU A 54 -6.50 1.84 21.50
N VAL A 55 -7.02 1.88 22.75
CA VAL A 55 -8.40 1.48 23.04
C VAL A 55 -9.33 2.67 22.96
N ILE A 56 -10.16 2.72 21.93
CA ILE A 56 -11.01 3.86 21.60
C ILE A 56 -12.49 3.48 21.74
N PRO A 57 -13.22 4.08 22.72
CA PRO A 57 -14.65 3.87 22.86
C PRO A 57 -15.43 4.47 21.70
N LEU A 58 -16.26 3.67 21.05
CA LEU A 58 -17.26 4.14 20.09
C LEU A 58 -18.60 4.35 20.80
N LYS A 59 -19.17 5.53 20.61
CA LYS A 59 -20.43 5.95 21.24
C LYS A 59 -21.60 5.82 20.28
N ASP A 60 -22.71 5.32 20.78
CA ASP A 60 -24.01 5.30 20.09
C ASP A 60 -24.62 6.71 19.97
N ARG A 61 -25.83 6.79 19.43
CA ARG A 61 -26.56 8.06 19.27
C ARG A 61 -26.94 8.70 20.62
N ASN A 62 -26.97 7.93 21.68
CA ASN A 62 -27.30 8.38 23.03
C ASN A 62 -26.05 8.72 23.87
N GLY A 63 -24.87 8.64 23.27
CA GLY A 63 -23.61 8.90 23.95
C GLY A 63 -23.07 7.75 24.80
N ARG A 64 -23.74 6.57 24.82
CA ARG A 64 -23.29 5.37 25.54
C ARG A 64 -22.24 4.66 24.69
N THR A 65 -21.25 4.07 25.34
CA THR A 65 -20.26 3.26 24.65
C THR A 65 -20.91 1.98 24.13
N ALA A 66 -20.87 1.75 22.81
CA ALA A 66 -21.46 0.60 22.15
C ALA A 66 -20.43 -0.46 21.75
N ALA A 67 -19.19 -0.06 21.55
CA ALA A 67 -18.08 -0.95 21.20
C ALA A 67 -16.74 -0.33 21.58
N LEU A 68 -15.69 -1.14 21.66
CA LEU A 68 -14.31 -0.69 21.81
C LEU A 68 -13.51 -1.03 20.55
N VAL A 69 -12.83 -0.03 19.99
CA VAL A 69 -11.88 -0.22 18.90
C VAL A 69 -10.48 -0.35 19.48
N CYS A 70 -9.83 -1.46 19.18
CA CYS A 70 -8.40 -1.68 19.40
C CYS A 70 -7.66 -1.22 18.14
N ALA A 71 -7.23 0.04 18.13
CA ALA A 71 -6.70 0.76 16.98
C ALA A 71 -5.19 0.52 16.81
N VAL A 72 -4.81 -0.70 16.46
CA VAL A 72 -3.40 -1.08 16.28
C VAL A 72 -2.89 -0.54 14.94
N PRO A 73 -1.88 0.34 14.93
CA PRO A 73 -1.25 0.84 13.70
C PRO A 73 -0.30 -0.17 13.10
N TYR A 74 0.39 0.20 12.02
CA TYR A 74 1.52 -0.57 11.53
C TYR A 74 2.61 -0.66 12.61
N LEU A 75 2.91 -1.89 13.02
CA LEU A 75 3.94 -2.17 14.01
C LEU A 75 5.28 -2.38 13.28
N ARG A 76 6.30 -1.63 13.65
CA ARG A 76 7.65 -1.78 13.10
C ARG A 76 8.39 -2.86 13.86
N ASP A 77 9.40 -3.45 13.25
CA ASP A 77 10.32 -4.40 13.91
C ASP A 77 10.73 -3.95 15.32
N ARG A 78 11.19 -2.71 15.43
CA ARG A 78 11.66 -2.13 16.68
C ARG A 78 10.56 -1.98 17.74
N ASP A 79 9.31 -1.91 17.33
CA ASP A 79 8.18 -1.72 18.24
C ASP A 79 7.80 -3.04 18.94
N VAL A 80 8.02 -4.19 18.27
CA VAL A 80 7.57 -5.50 18.72
C VAL A 80 8.71 -6.48 19.03
N ARG A 81 9.93 -6.19 18.58
CA ARG A 81 11.07 -7.07 18.74
C ARG A 81 11.82 -6.76 20.03
N VAL A 82 11.87 -7.73 20.94
CA VAL A 82 12.85 -7.75 22.02
C VAL A 82 14.16 -8.32 21.46
N CYS A 83 15.08 -7.43 21.04
CA CYS A 83 16.41 -7.86 20.58
C CYS A 83 17.17 -8.56 21.71
N ARG A 84 17.67 -9.77 21.46
CA ARG A 84 18.70 -10.42 22.26
C ARG A 84 19.99 -10.50 21.45
N GLU A 85 21.10 -10.24 22.11
CA GLU A 85 22.42 -10.38 21.49
C GLU A 85 22.60 -11.83 21.00
N GLY A 86 22.87 -12.03 19.68
CA GLY A 86 23.02 -13.36 19.08
C GLY A 86 21.78 -13.97 18.43
N ASP A 87 20.70 -13.21 18.22
CA ASP A 87 19.51 -13.69 17.50
C ASP A 87 19.83 -14.03 16.03
N ASP A 88 19.60 -15.28 15.64
CA ASP A 88 19.71 -15.78 14.28
C ASP A 88 18.63 -15.17 13.37
N PRO A 89 18.91 -14.85 12.08
CA PRO A 89 17.91 -14.40 11.11
C PRO A 89 16.65 -15.25 11.01
N GLU A 90 16.77 -16.59 11.12
CA GLU A 90 15.63 -17.51 11.13
C GLU A 90 14.73 -17.34 12.37
N ASN A 91 15.29 -16.89 13.49
CA ASN A 91 14.53 -16.56 14.70
C ASN A 91 13.82 -15.20 14.62
N ARG A 92 14.22 -14.32 13.70
CA ARG A 92 13.71 -12.96 13.58
C ARG A 92 12.22 -12.92 13.23
N GLU A 93 11.79 -13.64 12.19
CA GLU A 93 10.37 -13.69 11.80
C GLU A 93 9.50 -14.25 12.92
N SER A 94 9.96 -15.31 13.60
CA SER A 94 9.26 -15.88 14.74
C SER A 94 9.18 -14.90 15.92
N ALA A 95 10.24 -14.14 16.20
CA ALA A 95 10.26 -13.14 17.27
C ALA A 95 9.28 -11.98 16.98
N ILE A 96 9.24 -11.52 15.72
CA ILE A 96 8.30 -10.49 15.28
C ILE A 96 6.85 -11.00 15.40
N ALA A 97 6.56 -12.19 14.90
CA ALA A 97 5.21 -12.77 14.99
C ALA A 97 4.74 -12.90 16.44
N LYS A 98 5.63 -13.30 17.35
CA LYS A 98 5.36 -13.35 18.79
C LYS A 98 5.14 -11.97 19.39
N GLY A 99 5.94 -10.97 18.98
CA GLY A 99 5.79 -9.60 19.42
C GLY A 99 4.45 -8.99 19.00
N VAL A 100 4.05 -9.20 17.75
CA VAL A 100 2.72 -8.80 17.25
C VAL A 100 1.61 -9.48 18.06
N ALA A 101 1.71 -10.80 18.26
CA ALA A 101 0.73 -11.55 19.08
C ALA A 101 0.62 -10.98 20.50
N ALA A 102 1.76 -10.69 21.14
CA ALA A 102 1.81 -10.14 22.50
C ALA A 102 1.17 -8.74 22.54
N HIS A 103 1.43 -7.90 21.53
CA HIS A 103 0.84 -6.55 21.45
C HIS A 103 -0.68 -6.61 21.30
N TYR A 104 -1.23 -7.40 20.37
CA TYR A 104 -2.68 -7.58 20.23
C TYR A 104 -3.33 -8.16 21.49
N ALA A 105 -2.65 -9.07 22.18
CA ALA A 105 -3.12 -9.60 23.46
C ALA A 105 -3.18 -8.50 24.53
N ALA A 106 -2.15 -7.64 24.61
CA ALA A 106 -2.10 -6.53 25.57
C ALA A 106 -3.21 -5.49 25.31
N VAL A 107 -3.41 -5.09 24.04
CA VAL A 107 -4.49 -4.14 23.66
C VAL A 107 -5.86 -4.74 23.99
N ARG A 108 -6.08 -6.03 23.68
CA ARG A 108 -7.32 -6.73 24.01
C ARG A 108 -7.55 -6.80 25.52
N GLU A 109 -6.52 -7.06 26.31
CA GLU A 109 -6.61 -7.07 27.76
C GLU A 109 -6.94 -5.68 28.31
N ALA A 110 -6.30 -4.63 27.81
CA ALA A 110 -6.61 -3.25 28.17
C ALA A 110 -8.08 -2.90 27.86
N ALA A 111 -8.59 -3.30 26.69
CA ALA A 111 -9.99 -3.13 26.32
C ALA A 111 -10.94 -3.89 27.25
N ARG A 112 -10.63 -5.14 27.60
CA ARG A 112 -11.44 -5.95 28.53
C ARG A 112 -11.42 -5.42 29.95
N LYS A 113 -10.33 -4.78 30.38
CA LYS A 113 -10.28 -4.07 31.67
C LYS A 113 -11.16 -2.82 31.68
N MET A 114 -11.30 -2.14 30.55
CA MET A 114 -12.16 -0.98 30.40
C MET A 114 -13.66 -1.38 30.49
N ASP A 115 -14.07 -2.36 29.71
CA ASP A 115 -15.41 -2.95 29.75
C ASP A 115 -15.38 -4.39 29.18
N PRO A 116 -15.60 -5.42 30.02
CA PRO A 116 -15.55 -6.81 29.57
C PRO A 116 -16.75 -7.24 28.71
N ALA A 117 -17.86 -6.49 28.76
CA ALA A 117 -19.12 -6.87 28.10
C ALA A 117 -19.18 -6.33 26.64
N LEU A 118 -18.46 -5.27 26.33
CA LEU A 118 -18.55 -4.63 25.03
C LEU A 118 -17.88 -5.45 23.91
N PRO A 119 -18.44 -5.43 22.69
CA PRO A 119 -17.79 -6.01 21.54
C PRO A 119 -16.48 -5.28 21.21
N LEU A 120 -15.45 -6.05 20.89
CA LEU A 120 -14.13 -5.54 20.51
C LEU A 120 -13.96 -5.61 19.00
N ILE A 121 -13.55 -4.50 18.39
CA ILE A 121 -13.17 -4.40 16.98
C ILE A 121 -11.68 -4.13 16.93
N ALA A 122 -10.90 -5.01 16.33
CA ALA A 122 -9.49 -4.74 16.08
C ALA A 122 -9.28 -4.06 14.75
N MET A 123 -8.33 -3.13 14.69
CA MET A 123 -7.73 -2.63 13.46
C MET A 123 -6.31 -3.16 13.37
N GLY A 124 -5.76 -3.25 12.14
CA GLY A 124 -4.39 -3.65 11.93
C GLY A 124 -3.91 -3.30 10.54
N HIS A 125 -2.58 -3.09 10.42
CA HIS A 125 -1.94 -2.86 9.13
C HIS A 125 -0.73 -3.80 9.01
N LEU A 126 -0.94 -4.98 8.44
CA LEU A 126 0.05 -6.06 8.38
C LEU A 126 -0.27 -7.04 7.25
N PHE A 127 0.70 -7.88 6.87
CA PHE A 127 0.48 -8.99 5.95
C PHE A 127 0.10 -10.25 6.73
N ALA A 128 -1.18 -10.60 6.72
CA ALA A 128 -1.71 -11.73 7.48
C ALA A 128 -1.49 -13.09 6.81
N GLY A 129 -1.29 -14.13 7.58
CA GLY A 129 -1.34 -15.51 7.14
C GLY A 129 -2.69 -15.82 6.50
N GLY A 130 -2.71 -16.53 5.38
CA GLY A 130 -3.95 -16.81 4.62
C GLY A 130 -4.39 -15.70 3.67
N ALA A 131 -3.72 -14.53 3.67
CA ALA A 131 -3.88 -13.52 2.64
C ALA A 131 -3.10 -13.89 1.38
N SER A 132 -3.62 -13.49 0.22
CA SER A 132 -2.94 -13.55 -1.06
C SER A 132 -2.70 -12.14 -1.58
N ALA A 133 -1.45 -11.80 -1.91
CA ALA A 133 -1.16 -10.69 -2.79
C ALA A 133 -1.48 -11.13 -4.23
N ARG A 134 -2.21 -10.33 -4.99
CA ARG A 134 -2.40 -10.57 -6.43
C ARG A 134 -1.22 -10.00 -7.22
N ASP A 135 -1.05 -10.47 -8.47
CA ASP A 135 -0.06 -9.91 -9.38
C ASP A 135 -0.21 -8.40 -9.47
N GLY A 136 0.86 -7.65 -9.27
CA GLY A 136 0.87 -6.20 -9.17
C GLY A 136 0.86 -5.64 -7.73
N GLU A 137 0.31 -6.35 -6.77
CA GLU A 137 0.59 -6.15 -5.35
C GLU A 137 1.88 -6.94 -5.04
N SER A 138 3.02 -6.43 -5.51
CA SER A 138 4.29 -6.97 -5.02
C SER A 138 4.25 -6.85 -3.51
N PRO A 139 4.46 -7.93 -2.74
CA PRO A 139 4.74 -7.77 -1.34
C PRO A 139 6.09 -7.08 -1.28
N ILE A 140 6.08 -5.76 -1.45
CA ILE A 140 7.23 -4.96 -1.08
C ILE A 140 7.27 -5.15 0.42
N LEU A 141 8.11 -6.09 0.83
CA LEU A 141 8.56 -6.29 2.20
C LEU A 141 9.39 -5.04 2.60
N VAL A 142 8.77 -3.87 2.47
CA VAL A 142 9.32 -2.63 2.99
C VAL A 142 9.04 -2.64 4.49
N GLY A 143 10.05 -3.02 5.23
CA GLY A 143 9.96 -3.33 6.64
C GLY A 143 9.60 -4.80 6.86
N THR A 144 10.47 -5.50 7.42
CA THR A 144 10.69 -6.92 7.63
C THR A 144 9.60 -7.72 8.38
N LEU A 145 8.35 -7.24 8.43
CA LEU A 145 7.24 -8.02 8.93
C LEU A 145 6.86 -9.07 7.89
N GLY A 146 7.41 -10.26 8.04
CA GLY A 146 6.98 -11.45 7.31
C GLY A 146 5.49 -11.70 7.50
N LYS A 147 5.00 -12.76 6.91
CA LYS A 147 3.59 -13.14 7.00
C LYS A 147 3.20 -13.51 8.43
N ILE A 148 2.36 -12.69 9.08
CA ILE A 148 1.93 -12.91 10.46
C ILE A 148 0.80 -13.94 10.50
N PRO A 149 0.94 -15.07 11.22
CA PRO A 149 -0.14 -16.03 11.37
C PRO A 149 -1.40 -15.38 11.94
N THR A 150 -2.56 -15.59 11.30
CA THR A 150 -3.81 -14.93 11.68
C THR A 150 -4.27 -15.30 13.08
N GLU A 151 -4.02 -16.51 13.53
CA GLU A 151 -4.29 -16.99 14.87
C GLU A 151 -3.57 -16.19 15.97
N ASN A 152 -2.46 -15.54 15.63
CA ASN A 152 -1.69 -14.76 16.59
C ASN A 152 -2.37 -13.46 17.01
N PHE A 153 -3.29 -12.92 16.20
CA PHE A 153 -3.90 -11.61 16.48
C PHE A 153 -5.44 -11.60 16.39
N ALA A 154 -6.07 -12.53 15.68
CA ALA A 154 -7.49 -12.45 15.38
C ALA A 154 -8.41 -12.91 16.52
N GLY A 155 -7.90 -13.63 17.51
CA GLY A 155 -8.72 -14.23 18.57
C GLY A 155 -9.32 -13.23 19.56
N GLY A 156 -10.62 -13.41 19.91
CA GLY A 156 -11.30 -12.62 20.94
C GLY A 156 -11.86 -11.28 20.49
N PHE A 157 -11.83 -11.00 19.17
CA PHE A 157 -12.45 -9.83 18.55
C PHE A 157 -13.74 -10.24 17.81
N ALA A 158 -14.76 -9.39 17.89
CA ALA A 158 -15.98 -9.54 17.10
C ALA A 158 -15.69 -9.31 15.60
N TYR A 159 -14.80 -8.37 15.30
CA TYR A 159 -14.34 -8.10 13.95
C TYR A 159 -12.87 -7.62 13.93
N VAL A 160 -12.15 -7.96 12.87
CA VAL A 160 -10.77 -7.50 12.63
C VAL A 160 -10.69 -6.84 11.26
N ALA A 161 -10.51 -5.53 11.24
CA ALA A 161 -10.36 -4.70 10.05
C ALA A 161 -8.87 -4.56 9.71
N LEU A 162 -8.44 -5.15 8.59
CA LEU A 162 -7.05 -5.12 8.15
C LEU A 162 -6.83 -4.15 6.99
N GLY A 163 -5.72 -3.41 7.04
CA GLY A 163 -5.12 -2.67 5.94
C GLY A 163 -3.84 -3.33 5.45
N HIS A 164 -3.18 -2.78 4.45
CA HIS A 164 -1.97 -3.20 3.76
C HIS A 164 -2.23 -3.86 2.39
N ILE A 165 -3.15 -4.80 2.30
CA ILE A 165 -3.52 -5.43 1.03
C ILE A 165 -4.59 -4.57 0.35
N HIS A 166 -4.37 -4.24 -0.93
CA HIS A 166 -5.26 -3.35 -1.70
C HIS A 166 -6.51 -4.06 -2.25
N SER A 167 -6.49 -5.39 -2.32
CA SER A 167 -7.62 -6.18 -2.79
C SER A 167 -8.51 -6.63 -1.65
N PRO A 168 -9.84 -6.44 -1.74
CA PRO A 168 -10.78 -6.94 -0.74
C PRO A 168 -10.70 -8.45 -0.63
N GLN A 169 -10.51 -8.95 0.60
CA GLN A 169 -10.48 -10.39 0.82
C GLN A 169 -10.76 -10.76 2.28
N LYS A 170 -11.45 -11.89 2.47
CA LYS A 170 -11.56 -12.58 3.75
C LYS A 170 -10.37 -13.52 3.93
N LEU A 171 -9.87 -13.66 5.14
CA LEU A 171 -8.78 -14.57 5.41
C LEU A 171 -9.20 -16.03 5.47
N LYS A 172 -8.27 -16.93 5.14
CA LYS A 172 -8.45 -18.38 5.29
C LYS A 172 -7.41 -18.92 6.25
N VAL A 173 -7.89 -19.59 7.32
CA VAL A 173 -7.03 -20.25 8.30
C VAL A 173 -7.38 -21.73 8.31
N GLY A 174 -6.40 -22.59 8.08
CA GLY A 174 -6.64 -24.05 8.02
C GLY A 174 -7.69 -24.45 6.98
N GLY A 175 -7.81 -23.72 5.86
CA GLY A 175 -8.81 -23.95 4.83
C GLY A 175 -10.21 -23.39 5.12
N LYS A 176 -10.47 -22.89 6.33
CA LYS A 176 -11.74 -22.29 6.73
C LYS A 176 -11.70 -20.76 6.52
N VAL A 177 -12.75 -20.21 5.89
CA VAL A 177 -12.91 -18.76 5.74
C VAL A 177 -13.29 -18.14 7.08
N MET A 178 -12.58 -17.12 7.50
CA MET A 178 -12.91 -16.30 8.66
C MET A 178 -13.79 -15.14 8.23
N GLU A 179 -15.06 -15.16 8.62
CA GLU A 179 -16.03 -14.13 8.21
C GLU A 179 -15.75 -12.77 8.86
N ASN A 180 -15.17 -12.80 10.05
CA ASN A 180 -14.90 -11.63 10.89
C ASN A 180 -13.48 -11.07 10.75
N VAL A 181 -12.65 -11.59 9.85
CA VAL A 181 -11.26 -11.11 9.62
C VAL A 181 -11.06 -10.84 8.14
N ARG A 182 -10.90 -9.56 7.77
CA ARG A 182 -10.79 -9.23 6.36
C ARG A 182 -10.00 -7.94 6.09
N TYR A 183 -9.51 -7.86 4.87
CA TYR A 183 -9.08 -6.63 4.22
C TYR A 183 -10.26 -6.06 3.44
N CYS A 184 -10.62 -4.80 3.65
CA CYS A 184 -11.55 -4.10 2.77
C CYS A 184 -10.88 -3.67 1.46
N GLY A 185 -9.56 -3.67 1.42
CA GLY A 185 -8.76 -3.15 0.32
C GLY A 185 -8.65 -1.63 0.30
N SER A 186 -8.05 -1.09 -0.74
CA SER A 186 -8.05 0.35 -1.01
C SER A 186 -9.38 0.76 -1.65
N PRO A 187 -9.95 1.95 -1.35
CA PRO A 187 -11.20 2.40 -1.94
C PRO A 187 -11.07 2.73 -3.44
N LEU A 188 -9.84 2.96 -3.91
CA LEU A 188 -9.51 3.22 -5.32
C LEU A 188 -8.37 2.31 -5.75
N PRO A 189 -8.26 1.97 -7.06
CA PRO A 189 -7.09 1.28 -7.58
C PRO A 189 -5.82 2.10 -7.35
N MET A 190 -4.80 1.47 -6.80
CA MET A 190 -3.47 2.06 -6.58
C MET A 190 -2.49 1.71 -7.70
N SER A 191 -2.85 0.75 -8.55
CA SER A 191 -2.04 0.26 -9.66
C SER A 191 -2.94 -0.15 -10.84
N PHE A 192 -2.38 -0.12 -12.05
CA PHE A 192 -3.06 -0.59 -13.27
C PHE A 192 -3.32 -2.10 -13.29
N ASP A 193 -2.69 -2.85 -12.41
CA ASP A 193 -2.90 -4.30 -12.28
C ASP A 193 -4.07 -4.64 -11.34
N GLU A 194 -4.59 -3.65 -10.61
CA GLU A 194 -5.71 -3.84 -9.69
C GLU A 194 -7.06 -3.78 -10.41
N THR A 195 -7.39 -4.85 -11.13
CA THR A 195 -8.63 -4.96 -11.92
C THR A 195 -9.85 -5.36 -11.11
N ALA A 196 -9.67 -5.87 -9.87
CA ALA A 196 -10.75 -6.28 -8.99
C ALA A 196 -11.61 -5.09 -8.55
N GLY A 197 -12.89 -5.36 -8.30
CA GLY A 197 -13.80 -4.37 -7.69
C GLY A 197 -13.28 -3.90 -6.33
N LYS A 198 -13.58 -2.65 -6.00
CA LYS A 198 -13.26 -2.03 -4.72
C LYS A 198 -14.51 -1.97 -3.85
N GLU A 199 -14.33 -2.03 -2.53
CA GLU A 199 -15.46 -2.01 -1.59
C GLU A 199 -15.08 -1.27 -0.31
N VAL A 200 -16.10 -0.85 0.41
CA VAL A 200 -16.03 -0.51 1.83
C VAL A 200 -16.87 -1.49 2.62
N VAL A 201 -16.58 -1.63 3.90
CA VAL A 201 -17.28 -2.57 4.79
C VAL A 201 -18.11 -1.79 5.77
N ILE A 202 -19.39 -2.14 5.89
CA ILE A 202 -20.28 -1.67 6.95
C ILE A 202 -20.37 -2.76 7.99
N LEU A 203 -20.21 -2.37 9.26
CA LEU A 203 -20.39 -3.24 10.41
C LEU A 203 -21.63 -2.79 11.19
N ASP A 204 -22.59 -3.68 11.34
CA ASP A 204 -23.76 -3.51 12.22
C ASP A 204 -23.52 -4.24 13.52
N ILE A 205 -23.40 -3.50 14.62
CA ILE A 205 -23.14 -4.05 15.94
C ILE A 205 -24.45 -4.07 16.72
N GLY A 206 -24.96 -5.28 16.97
CA GLY A 206 -26.16 -5.50 17.77
C GLY A 206 -25.93 -5.25 19.26
N GLU A 207 -27.02 -5.00 19.99
CA GLU A 207 -26.98 -4.86 21.46
C GLU A 207 -26.50 -6.14 22.18
N ASP A 208 -26.67 -7.28 21.53
CA ASP A 208 -26.19 -8.59 21.99
C ASP A 208 -24.69 -8.84 21.68
N GLY A 209 -24.01 -7.85 21.10
CA GLY A 209 -22.61 -7.96 20.66
C GLY A 209 -22.43 -8.70 19.33
N SER A 210 -23.52 -9.08 18.66
CA SER A 210 -23.44 -9.63 17.30
C SER A 210 -22.84 -8.60 16.32
N CYS A 211 -22.15 -9.09 15.29
CA CYS A 211 -21.54 -8.22 14.29
C CYS A 211 -21.96 -8.66 12.87
N GLY A 212 -22.90 -7.91 12.28
CA GLY A 212 -23.27 -8.04 10.89
C GLY A 212 -22.23 -7.37 10.00
N VAL A 213 -21.87 -8.00 8.89
CA VAL A 213 -20.85 -7.50 7.96
C VAL A 213 -21.44 -7.38 6.57
N GLN A 214 -21.49 -6.16 6.03
CA GLN A 214 -21.95 -5.88 4.68
C GLN A 214 -20.84 -5.24 3.84
N SER A 215 -20.60 -5.77 2.63
CA SER A 215 -19.76 -5.14 1.63
C SER A 215 -20.58 -4.19 0.77
N VAL A 216 -20.08 -2.99 0.58
CA VAL A 216 -20.67 -1.99 -0.32
C VAL A 216 -19.65 -1.68 -1.42
N PRO A 217 -19.98 -1.94 -2.71
CA PRO A 217 -19.05 -1.68 -3.79
C PRO A 217 -18.78 -0.18 -3.94
N VAL A 218 -17.51 0.17 -4.16
CA VAL A 218 -17.12 1.53 -4.53
C VAL A 218 -17.18 1.65 -6.05
N PRO A 219 -17.92 2.65 -6.60
CA PRO A 219 -17.97 2.85 -8.03
C PRO A 219 -16.58 3.21 -8.59
N ARG A 220 -16.28 2.70 -9.76
CA ARG A 220 -15.06 3.07 -10.47
C ARG A 220 -15.26 4.40 -11.17
N PHE A 221 -14.64 5.45 -10.66
CA PHE A 221 -14.78 6.82 -11.20
C PHE A 221 -13.94 7.05 -12.46
N ARG A 222 -12.87 6.27 -12.64
CA ARG A 222 -11.97 6.31 -13.80
C ARG A 222 -11.57 4.88 -14.17
N GLU A 223 -11.73 4.54 -15.43
CA GLU A 223 -11.21 3.29 -15.94
C GLU A 223 -9.70 3.38 -16.12
N LEU A 224 -9.02 2.30 -15.76
CA LEU A 224 -7.58 2.13 -15.91
C LEU A 224 -7.34 1.08 -16.97
N LYS A 225 -6.49 1.39 -17.95
CA LYS A 225 -6.13 0.43 -19.01
C LYS A 225 -4.63 0.46 -19.27
N ARG A 226 -4.02 -0.71 -19.26
CA ARG A 226 -2.64 -0.86 -19.74
C ARG A 226 -2.66 -1.25 -21.20
N LEU A 227 -1.87 -0.57 -22.01
CA LEU A 227 -1.64 -0.88 -23.41
C LEU A 227 -0.17 -1.23 -23.62
N SER A 228 0.09 -2.32 -24.32
CA SER A 228 1.45 -2.81 -24.61
C SER A 228 1.57 -3.17 -26.07
N GLY A 229 2.69 -2.79 -26.71
CA GLY A 229 2.94 -3.12 -28.13
C GLY A 229 3.98 -2.21 -28.77
N GLY A 230 4.13 -2.34 -30.08
CA GLY A 230 4.91 -1.42 -30.90
C GLY A 230 4.20 -0.08 -31.09
N THR A 231 4.95 0.93 -31.55
CA THR A 231 4.42 2.31 -31.69
C THR A 231 3.16 2.38 -32.56
N GLU A 232 3.12 1.70 -33.70
CA GLU A 232 1.97 1.74 -34.62
C GLU A 232 0.77 0.96 -34.06
N GLU A 233 1.02 -0.11 -33.33
CA GLU A 233 -0.02 -0.90 -32.66
C GLU A 233 -0.68 -0.04 -31.55
N LEU A 234 0.12 0.61 -30.72
CA LEU A 234 -0.36 1.52 -29.69
C LEU A 234 -1.19 2.68 -30.27
N ARG A 235 -0.76 3.26 -31.40
CA ARG A 235 -1.57 4.25 -32.13
C ARG A 235 -2.91 3.70 -32.58
N GLY A 236 -2.93 2.44 -33.07
CA GLY A 236 -4.15 1.75 -33.46
C GLY A 236 -5.11 1.58 -32.28
N MET A 237 -4.59 1.12 -31.13
CA MET A 237 -5.36 0.96 -29.90
C MET A 237 -5.91 2.31 -29.37
N LEU A 238 -5.10 3.36 -29.38
CA LEU A 238 -5.52 4.71 -28.98
C LEU A 238 -6.62 5.29 -29.86
N ARG A 239 -6.66 4.94 -31.14
CA ARG A 239 -7.75 5.36 -32.03
C ARG A 239 -9.06 4.62 -31.82
N LYS A 240 -9.05 3.41 -31.26
CA LYS A 240 -10.23 2.53 -31.23
C LYS A 240 -10.72 2.21 -29.83
N GLU A 241 -9.82 1.84 -28.90
CA GLU A 241 -10.16 1.07 -27.70
C GLU A 241 -10.29 1.87 -26.41
N VAL A 242 -9.97 3.17 -26.43
CA VAL A 242 -9.85 3.97 -25.19
C VAL A 242 -10.97 5.01 -25.03
N TRP A 243 -12.00 4.93 -25.87
CA TRP A 243 -13.06 5.94 -25.95
C TRP A 243 -14.41 5.50 -25.35
N GLU A 244 -14.49 4.27 -24.86
CA GLU A 244 -15.71 3.71 -24.28
C GLU A 244 -16.05 4.36 -22.92
N HIS A 245 -15.03 4.78 -22.20
CA HIS A 245 -15.19 5.39 -20.88
C HIS A 245 -14.57 6.79 -20.84
N PRO A 246 -15.32 7.83 -20.43
CA PRO A 246 -14.82 9.20 -20.37
C PRO A 246 -13.62 9.34 -19.43
N GLY A 247 -12.56 9.98 -19.91
CA GLY A 247 -11.38 10.30 -19.13
C GLY A 247 -10.59 9.09 -18.63
N MET A 248 -10.59 7.99 -19.38
CA MET A 248 -9.82 6.78 -19.06
C MET A 248 -8.34 7.12 -18.81
N TRP A 249 -7.74 6.47 -17.82
CA TRP A 249 -6.30 6.59 -17.54
C TRP A 249 -5.53 5.42 -18.13
N LEU A 250 -4.39 5.76 -18.75
CA LEU A 250 -3.60 4.82 -19.54
C LEU A 250 -2.18 4.67 -18.97
N ASP A 251 -1.73 3.41 -18.91
CA ASP A 251 -0.33 3.00 -18.72
C ASP A 251 0.16 2.41 -20.04
N ILE A 252 1.17 3.02 -20.64
CA ILE A 252 1.69 2.62 -21.96
C ILE A 252 3.03 1.92 -21.79
N ARG A 253 3.13 0.71 -22.32
CA ARG A 253 4.37 -0.06 -22.40
C ARG A 253 4.73 -0.30 -23.86
N CYS A 254 5.81 0.34 -24.32
CA CYS A 254 6.25 0.25 -25.70
C CYS A 254 7.58 -0.49 -25.80
N ALA A 255 7.66 -1.40 -26.76
CA ALA A 255 8.89 -2.14 -27.06
C ALA A 255 9.93 -1.31 -27.84
N GLU A 256 9.58 -0.09 -28.25
CA GLU A 256 10.38 0.73 -29.19
C GLU A 256 10.51 2.18 -28.69
N GLY A 257 11.65 2.81 -28.96
CA GLY A 257 11.83 4.25 -28.77
C GLY A 257 12.21 4.67 -27.34
N THR A 258 12.16 5.98 -27.10
CA THR A 258 12.38 6.60 -25.79
C THR A 258 11.05 7.06 -25.19
N SER A 259 10.90 6.98 -23.88
CA SER A 259 9.64 7.30 -23.19
C SER A 259 9.11 8.71 -23.49
N ARG A 260 10.00 9.70 -23.67
CA ARG A 260 9.60 11.09 -23.93
C ARG A 260 9.03 11.30 -25.35
N SER A 261 9.76 10.87 -26.38
CA SER A 261 9.29 11.01 -27.77
C SER A 261 8.04 10.19 -28.05
N LEU A 262 7.95 9.02 -27.42
CA LEU A 262 6.76 8.16 -27.45
C LEU A 262 5.55 8.90 -26.85
N ARG A 263 5.70 9.47 -25.68
CA ARG A 263 4.64 10.19 -24.97
C ARG A 263 4.06 11.31 -25.81
N GLU A 264 4.92 12.21 -26.32
CA GLU A 264 4.50 13.35 -27.15
C GLU A 264 3.75 12.92 -28.41
N ASN A 265 4.17 11.79 -29.00
CA ASN A 265 3.55 11.24 -30.19
C ASN A 265 2.15 10.67 -29.90
N LEU A 266 2.01 9.90 -28.83
CA LEU A 266 0.75 9.28 -28.44
C LEU A 266 -0.27 10.32 -27.91
N ASP A 267 0.17 11.34 -27.16
CA ASP A 267 -0.68 12.45 -26.74
C ASP A 267 -1.25 13.22 -27.94
N ARG A 268 -0.47 13.36 -29.03
CA ARG A 268 -0.96 13.95 -30.28
C ARG A 268 -2.08 13.09 -30.92
N VAL A 269 -1.90 11.79 -30.96
CA VAL A 269 -2.94 10.86 -31.46
C VAL A 269 -4.23 11.00 -30.68
N ILE A 270 -4.13 11.06 -29.34
CA ILE A 270 -5.31 11.28 -28.48
C ILE A 270 -5.98 12.64 -28.78
N ALA A 271 -5.19 13.70 -28.96
CA ALA A 271 -5.72 15.03 -29.26
C ALA A 271 -6.47 15.07 -30.60
N GLU A 272 -5.88 14.50 -31.65
CA GLU A 272 -6.49 14.42 -32.98
C GLU A 272 -7.78 13.60 -33.00
N GLU A 273 -7.79 12.46 -32.32
CA GLU A 273 -8.99 11.61 -32.22
C GLU A 273 -10.09 12.25 -31.34
N ALA A 274 -9.71 12.95 -30.28
CA ALA A 274 -10.65 13.68 -29.44
C ALA A 274 -11.37 14.80 -30.21
N GLU A 275 -10.61 15.53 -31.07
CA GLU A 275 -11.18 16.57 -31.93
C GLU A 275 -12.17 15.97 -32.94
N LYS A 276 -11.79 14.90 -33.66
CA LYS A 276 -12.68 14.19 -34.59
C LYS A 276 -13.96 13.69 -33.95
N ARG A 277 -13.90 13.27 -32.68
CA ARG A 277 -15.04 12.73 -31.93
C ARG A 277 -15.82 13.78 -31.18
N GLY A 278 -15.38 15.03 -31.13
CA GLY A 278 -16.00 16.11 -30.36
C GLY A 278 -15.95 15.88 -28.86
N VAL A 279 -14.94 15.15 -28.36
CA VAL A 279 -14.80 14.81 -26.94
C VAL A 279 -14.23 15.99 -26.17
N SER A 280 -14.86 16.36 -25.05
CA SER A 280 -14.45 17.49 -24.22
C SER A 280 -13.06 17.23 -23.58
N PRO A 281 -12.25 18.25 -23.28
CA PRO A 281 -10.91 18.07 -22.70
C PRO A 281 -10.89 17.22 -21.41
N LYS A 282 -11.91 17.34 -20.56
CA LYS A 282 -12.03 16.60 -19.29
C LYS A 282 -12.34 15.12 -19.46
N ASP A 283 -12.92 14.76 -20.62
CA ASP A 283 -13.36 13.39 -20.91
C ASP A 283 -12.37 12.65 -21.84
N ARG A 284 -11.27 13.30 -22.23
CA ARG A 284 -10.20 12.68 -23.03
C ARG A 284 -9.47 11.61 -22.22
N PRO A 285 -9.05 10.51 -22.84
CA PRO A 285 -8.09 9.58 -22.24
C PRO A 285 -6.80 10.30 -21.85
N VAL A 286 -6.20 9.92 -20.72
CA VAL A 286 -4.99 10.52 -20.20
C VAL A 286 -3.93 9.46 -19.99
N ILE A 287 -2.79 9.60 -20.64
CA ILE A 287 -1.64 8.74 -20.38
C ILE A 287 -0.99 9.20 -19.07
N LEU A 288 -1.01 8.38 -18.03
CA LEU A 288 -0.35 8.68 -16.76
C LEU A 288 1.11 8.24 -16.75
N HIS A 289 1.38 7.07 -17.32
CA HIS A 289 2.70 6.48 -17.34
C HIS A 289 3.08 6.01 -18.74
N THR A 290 4.35 6.11 -19.08
CA THR A 290 4.91 5.62 -20.34
C THR A 290 6.25 4.96 -20.06
N GLU A 291 6.37 3.69 -20.37
CA GLU A 291 7.57 2.90 -20.20
C GLU A 291 8.04 2.37 -21.56
N ALA A 292 9.29 2.68 -21.93
CA ALA A 292 9.96 2.02 -23.05
C ALA A 292 10.60 0.74 -22.51
N ILE A 293 10.04 -0.41 -22.86
CA ILE A 293 10.58 -1.71 -22.49
C ILE A 293 11.44 -2.16 -23.67
N PRO A 294 12.78 -2.22 -23.52
CA PRO A 294 13.62 -2.81 -24.56
C PRO A 294 13.14 -4.25 -24.82
N PRO A 295 13.19 -4.72 -26.08
CA PRO A 295 12.83 -6.08 -26.40
C PRO A 295 13.58 -7.02 -25.42
N LYS A 296 12.84 -7.93 -24.78
CA LYS A 296 13.49 -8.96 -23.96
C LYS A 296 14.51 -9.64 -24.86
N VAL A 297 15.77 -9.50 -24.54
CA VAL A 297 16.80 -10.39 -25.05
C VAL A 297 16.52 -11.74 -24.40
N SER A 298 15.55 -12.43 -24.97
CA SER A 298 15.21 -13.80 -24.58
C SER A 298 16.27 -14.70 -25.19
N GLU A 299 17.34 -14.90 -24.44
CA GLU A 299 18.17 -16.10 -24.53
C GLU A 299 19.27 -15.97 -23.47
N GLY A 300 19.11 -16.68 -22.36
CA GLY A 300 20.22 -16.99 -21.45
C GLY A 300 20.03 -16.82 -19.94
N LEU A 301 18.88 -16.41 -19.44
CA LEU A 301 18.67 -16.22 -17.99
C LEU A 301 17.68 -17.19 -17.32
N GLU A 302 16.99 -18.04 -18.06
CA GLU A 302 16.05 -19.03 -17.49
C GLU A 302 16.70 -20.19 -16.69
N GLY A 303 18.01 -20.15 -16.44
CA GLY A 303 18.74 -21.15 -15.65
C GLY A 303 19.44 -20.64 -14.38
N ARG A 304 19.29 -19.36 -14.02
CA ARG A 304 20.20 -18.73 -13.03
C ARG A 304 19.54 -18.06 -11.81
N GLU A 305 18.30 -18.36 -11.48
CA GLU A 305 17.69 -17.83 -10.24
C GLU A 305 18.41 -18.29 -8.95
N LYS A 306 19.20 -19.35 -9.01
CA LYS A 306 19.99 -19.84 -7.86
C LYS A 306 21.30 -19.09 -7.62
N ASP A 307 21.76 -18.28 -8.57
CA ASP A 307 23.06 -17.61 -8.48
C ASP A 307 23.04 -16.19 -7.94
N LEU A 308 21.89 -15.51 -7.91
CA LEU A 308 21.81 -14.11 -7.47
C LEU A 308 22.12 -13.91 -5.98
N ALA A 309 21.80 -14.89 -5.14
CA ALA A 309 22.11 -14.85 -3.71
C ALA A 309 23.61 -15.03 -3.39
N SER A 310 24.39 -15.48 -4.35
CA SER A 310 25.85 -15.71 -4.22
C SER A 310 26.70 -14.57 -4.78
N LEU A 311 26.08 -13.55 -5.42
CA LEU A 311 26.80 -12.45 -6.05
C LEU A 311 26.98 -11.28 -5.07
N THR A 312 28.13 -10.63 -5.16
CA THR A 312 28.36 -9.35 -4.46
C THR A 312 27.54 -8.22 -5.11
N PRO A 313 27.22 -7.14 -4.37
CA PRO A 313 26.53 -5.97 -4.93
C PRO A 313 27.22 -5.41 -6.20
N ASP A 314 28.55 -5.40 -6.23
CA ASP A 314 29.32 -4.93 -7.38
C ASP A 314 29.13 -5.84 -8.60
N GLU A 315 29.12 -7.16 -8.42
CA GLU A 315 28.87 -8.11 -9.51
C GLU A 315 27.44 -8.01 -10.04
N VAL A 316 26.47 -7.74 -9.18
CA VAL A 316 25.08 -7.49 -9.58
C VAL A 316 25.00 -6.21 -10.41
N PHE A 317 25.70 -5.13 -9.99
CA PHE A 317 25.73 -3.86 -10.72
C PHE A 317 26.37 -4.00 -12.09
N GLU A 318 27.51 -4.69 -12.22
CA GLU A 318 28.15 -4.92 -13.51
C GLU A 318 27.25 -5.74 -14.45
N LYS A 319 26.64 -6.82 -13.95
CA LYS A 319 25.68 -7.60 -14.74
C LYS A 319 24.46 -6.77 -15.17
N LEU A 320 24.04 -5.81 -14.35
CA LEU A 320 22.97 -4.89 -14.69
C LEU A 320 23.39 -3.96 -15.86
N LEU A 321 24.62 -3.42 -15.84
CA LEU A 321 25.17 -2.61 -16.92
C LEU A 321 25.24 -3.42 -18.22
N ASP A 322 25.67 -4.68 -18.14
CA ASP A 322 25.72 -5.59 -19.30
C ASP A 322 24.32 -5.86 -19.86
N SER A 323 23.36 -6.19 -18.98
CA SER A 323 21.98 -6.49 -19.39
C SER A 323 21.25 -5.30 -20.00
N ARG A 324 21.66 -4.08 -19.63
CA ARG A 324 21.11 -2.82 -20.17
C ARG A 324 21.86 -2.33 -21.42
N GLY A 325 22.88 -3.05 -21.88
CA GLY A 325 23.67 -2.70 -23.06
C GLY A 325 24.39 -1.36 -22.91
N VAL A 326 24.79 -0.99 -21.68
CA VAL A 326 25.50 0.27 -21.42
C VAL A 326 26.88 0.20 -22.03
N ARG A 327 27.20 1.19 -22.90
CA ARG A 327 28.49 1.25 -23.60
C ARG A 327 29.63 1.50 -22.61
N GLU A 328 30.82 0.95 -22.89
CA GLU A 328 31.95 1.02 -21.95
C GLU A 328 32.33 2.47 -21.60
N GLU A 329 32.20 3.40 -22.52
CA GLU A 329 32.46 4.84 -22.34
C GLU A 329 31.54 5.48 -21.28
N GLU A 330 30.32 4.92 -21.07
CA GLU A 330 29.30 5.41 -20.15
C GLU A 330 29.39 4.73 -18.76
N ARG A 331 30.11 3.61 -18.66
CA ARG A 331 30.19 2.81 -17.40
C ARG A 331 31.02 3.50 -16.33
N GLY A 332 32.08 4.22 -16.69
CA GLY A 332 32.94 4.91 -15.73
C GLY A 332 32.19 5.87 -14.81
N PRO A 333 31.45 6.84 -15.36
CA PRO A 333 30.59 7.72 -14.55
C PRO A 333 29.56 6.98 -13.70
N LEU A 334 28.90 5.94 -14.23
CA LEU A 334 27.90 5.15 -13.52
C LEU A 334 28.50 4.38 -12.34
N ARG A 335 29.69 3.78 -12.50
CA ARG A 335 30.44 3.16 -11.40
C ARG A 335 30.78 4.18 -10.30
N GLY A 336 31.16 5.40 -10.69
CA GLY A 336 31.43 6.47 -9.73
C GLY A 336 30.19 6.86 -8.91
N TYR A 337 29.02 6.98 -9.53
CA TYR A 337 27.77 7.23 -8.82
C TYR A 337 27.37 6.07 -7.93
N TYR A 338 27.48 4.83 -8.40
CA TYR A 338 27.18 3.64 -7.63
C TYR A 338 28.04 3.54 -6.34
N GLN A 339 29.35 3.73 -6.47
CA GLN A 339 30.27 3.73 -5.32
C GLN A 339 30.01 4.87 -4.33
N LYS A 340 29.52 6.00 -4.82
CA LYS A 340 29.10 7.11 -3.94
C LYS A 340 27.85 6.74 -3.15
N VAL A 341 26.84 6.14 -3.81
CA VAL A 341 25.61 5.69 -3.14
C VAL A 341 25.91 4.62 -2.10
N LEU A 342 26.81 3.67 -2.39
CA LEU A 342 27.20 2.65 -1.41
C LEU A 342 27.84 3.27 -0.16
N ARG A 343 28.76 4.23 -0.34
CA ARG A 343 29.39 4.95 0.78
C ARG A 343 28.37 5.75 1.60
N ASP A 344 27.46 6.46 0.90
CA ASP A 344 26.41 7.22 1.58
C ASP A 344 25.49 6.30 2.41
N LEU A 345 25.22 5.09 1.95
CA LEU A 345 24.45 4.07 2.68
C LEU A 345 25.21 3.46 3.86
N GLU A 346 26.53 3.28 3.73
CA GLU A 346 27.40 2.80 4.83
C GLU A 346 27.59 3.85 5.92
N GLU A 347 27.74 5.13 5.54
CA GLU A 347 27.91 6.25 6.46
C GLU A 347 26.59 6.67 7.15
N HIS A 348 25.44 6.44 6.49
CA HIS A 348 24.11 6.82 6.98
C HIS A 348 23.11 5.64 6.86
N PRO A 349 23.26 4.59 7.66
CA PRO A 349 22.42 3.39 7.57
C PRO A 349 20.92 3.64 7.88
N GLU A 350 20.54 4.84 8.32
CA GLU A 350 19.16 5.23 8.65
C GLU A 350 18.48 6.13 7.59
N GLY A 351 19.13 6.47 6.49
CA GLY A 351 18.64 7.45 5.53
C GLY A 351 18.58 6.96 4.07
N ALA A 352 17.41 6.59 3.59
CA ALA A 352 17.17 6.68 2.15
C ALA A 352 17.29 8.17 1.72
N PRO A 353 17.99 8.50 0.61
CA PRO A 353 18.17 9.90 0.21
C PRO A 353 16.81 10.53 -0.07
N GLU A 354 16.48 11.60 0.64
CA GLU A 354 15.40 12.50 0.28
C GLU A 354 15.69 13.03 -1.14
N ALA A 355 14.75 12.82 -2.07
CA ALA A 355 14.84 13.38 -3.40
C ALA A 355 14.99 14.91 -3.28
N ARG A 356 16.20 15.42 -3.53
CA ARG A 356 16.46 16.86 -3.56
C ARG A 356 15.57 17.48 -4.62
N GLN A 357 14.62 18.29 -4.20
CA GLN A 357 13.91 19.22 -5.07
C GLN A 357 14.94 20.08 -5.80
N GLY A 358 14.84 20.12 -7.11
CA GLY A 358 15.71 20.94 -7.95
C GLY A 358 15.64 22.41 -7.51
N THR A 359 16.76 22.98 -7.19
CA THR A 359 16.93 24.42 -7.08
C THR A 359 16.71 25.03 -8.44
N GLU A 360 15.58 25.71 -8.62
CA GLU A 360 15.41 26.69 -9.66
C GLU A 360 16.49 27.76 -9.46
N THR A 361 17.45 27.82 -10.35
CA THR A 361 18.32 29.00 -10.51
C THR A 361 17.57 29.99 -11.37
N GLU A 362 17.12 31.07 -10.74
CA GLU A 362 16.81 32.33 -11.42
C GLU A 362 18.06 32.80 -12.21
N ASN A 363 17.86 32.95 -13.51
CA ASN A 363 18.36 34.09 -14.30
C ASN A 363 17.65 34.12 -15.64
#